data_a0f85d534f2dfd1b0aab1b115010d009
#
_entry.id   a0f85d534f2dfd1b0aab1b115010d009
#
_cell.length_a   1.000
_cell.length_b   1.000
_cell.length_c   1.000
_cell.angle_alpha   90.00
_cell.angle_beta   90.00
_cell.angle_gamma   90.00
#
_symmetry.space_group_name_H-M   'P 1'
#
loop_
_entity.id
_entity.type
_entity.pdbx_description
1 polymer ?
#
loop_
_entity_poly.entity_id
_entity_poly.type
_entity_poly.pdbx_seq_one_letter_code
_entity_poly.pdbx_strand_id
1 'polypeptide(L)'
;GRGVDRLLADFGHQVPSVAVAEPEPKPERLFHPVPRRGERRPDRGWSPAPAPLLQYRMSADQAGVLWPLVTNPSLPARGAQMGIDYFSGASFHADPNGWVLDEAIPVSNPNMITFGKPGMGKSATVKAFVLRMLGFGYKALILGDVKDEYEPLCRAVGVTPIAIGPGLNVRINPLEFGPLKLGWEHLDAVAARERAKVVFSRWATLIRGLVGSQKIGQTPVPYGPSADVVIDAALRMLTGYTDGHTRLTETTIPAPWHLLDSPTDDLVTVCRYASERHFLDQTRLLRDALAKLVGGTLKGLFDDHTSIALDWTAPIQSLSLSRLEGLGDEATGMALLCLNSWGRAMRETAAPGDLRIVVRDEVWKIMRLGLDAVKSLD
;
A
#
# COMPACT_ATOMS: atom_id res chain seq x y z
N GLY A 1 -18.03 50.39 -12.17
CA GLY A 1 -19.07 49.56 -12.74
C GLY A 1 -20.44 50.26 -12.80
N ARG A 2 -20.91 50.93 -11.76
CA ARG A 2 -22.32 51.43 -11.68
C ARG A 2 -22.67 52.58 -12.63
N GLY A 3 -21.71 53.23 -13.23
CA GLY A 3 -21.91 54.39 -14.19
C GLY A 3 -22.15 53.92 -15.65
N VAL A 4 -21.52 52.82 -16.05
CA VAL A 4 -21.61 52.30 -17.43
C VAL A 4 -22.93 51.56 -17.63
N ASP A 5 -23.42 50.87 -16.59
CA ASP A 5 -24.69 50.11 -16.66
C ASP A 5 -25.91 51.01 -16.81
N ARG A 6 -25.86 52.23 -16.25
CA ARG A 6 -26.91 53.24 -16.45
C ARG A 6 -26.96 53.80 -17.85
N LEU A 7 -25.79 54.05 -18.45
CA LEU A 7 -25.69 54.58 -19.83
C LEU A 7 -26.17 53.54 -20.87
N LEU A 8 -25.96 52.24 -20.64
CA LEU A 8 -26.41 51.18 -21.54
C LEU A 8 -27.92 50.94 -21.46
N ALA A 9 -28.53 51.15 -20.27
CA ALA A 9 -29.97 51.04 -20.10
C ALA A 9 -30.76 52.10 -20.88
N ASP A 10 -30.22 53.31 -20.98
CA ASP A 10 -30.86 54.40 -21.73
C ASP A 10 -30.87 54.22 -23.26
N PHE A 11 -30.07 53.23 -23.78
CA PHE A 11 -30.05 52.90 -25.22
C PHE A 11 -30.85 51.61 -25.57
N GLY A 12 -31.64 51.08 -24.64
CA GLY A 12 -32.50 49.92 -24.92
C GLY A 12 -31.76 48.60 -25.15
N HIS A 13 -30.46 48.52 -24.85
CA HIS A 13 -29.72 47.27 -24.89
C HIS A 13 -29.92 46.51 -23.59
N GLN A 14 -30.69 45.41 -23.65
CA GLN A 14 -30.67 44.44 -22.56
C GLN A 14 -29.26 43.81 -22.50
N VAL A 15 -28.47 44.16 -21.48
CA VAL A 15 -27.24 43.44 -21.15
C VAL A 15 -27.64 42.04 -20.72
N PRO A 16 -27.24 40.96 -21.42
CA PRO A 16 -27.52 39.62 -20.95
C PRO A 16 -26.89 39.48 -19.56
N SER A 17 -27.71 39.14 -18.56
CA SER A 17 -27.23 38.80 -17.24
C SER A 17 -26.33 37.57 -17.39
N VAL A 18 -25.03 37.80 -17.44
CA VAL A 18 -24.08 36.69 -17.26
C VAL A 18 -24.33 36.18 -15.85
N ALA A 19 -24.94 35.00 -15.74
CA ALA A 19 -25.03 34.29 -14.47
C ALA A 19 -23.57 34.18 -13.96
N VAL A 20 -23.26 34.95 -12.94
CA VAL A 20 -22.01 34.81 -12.22
C VAL A 20 -22.09 33.43 -11.60
N ALA A 21 -21.37 32.48 -12.17
CA ALA A 21 -21.23 31.17 -11.60
C ALA A 21 -20.85 31.36 -10.13
N GLU A 22 -21.63 30.79 -9.22
CA GLU A 22 -21.26 30.77 -7.82
C GLU A 22 -19.83 30.21 -7.73
N PRO A 23 -18.92 30.89 -7.02
CA PRO A 23 -17.55 30.41 -6.90
C PRO A 23 -17.62 29.00 -6.33
N GLU A 24 -17.07 28.04 -7.05
CA GLU A 24 -16.94 26.67 -6.54
C GLU A 24 -16.38 26.73 -5.13
N PRO A 25 -16.97 25.97 -4.19
CA PRO A 25 -16.47 25.95 -2.82
C PRO A 25 -14.99 25.56 -2.87
N LYS A 26 -14.11 26.46 -2.43
CA LYS A 26 -12.69 26.20 -2.35
C LYS A 26 -12.51 24.91 -1.56
N PRO A 27 -11.75 23.94 -2.08
CA PRO A 27 -11.52 22.70 -1.37
C PRO A 27 -11.03 23.04 0.04
N GLU A 28 -11.72 22.50 1.04
CA GLU A 28 -11.38 22.70 2.44
C GLU A 28 -9.96 22.22 2.64
N ARG A 29 -9.03 23.12 2.93
CA ARG A 29 -7.64 22.75 3.13
C ARG A 29 -7.58 21.95 4.42
N LEU A 30 -7.35 20.64 4.31
CA LEU A 30 -7.14 19.73 5.45
C LEU A 30 -6.03 20.19 6.40
N PHE A 31 -5.10 21.01 5.88
CA PHE A 31 -4.00 21.56 6.66
C PHE A 31 -3.84 23.06 6.42
N HIS A 32 -3.80 23.81 7.49
CA HIS A 32 -3.36 25.21 7.45
C HIS A 32 -1.82 25.24 7.49
N PRO A 33 -1.16 26.10 6.70
CA PRO A 33 0.29 26.23 6.78
C PRO A 33 0.66 26.70 8.19
N VAL A 34 1.41 25.87 8.90
CA VAL A 34 1.90 26.22 10.24
C VAL A 34 2.99 27.27 10.09
N PRO A 35 2.92 28.40 10.83
CA PRO A 35 3.98 29.41 10.82
C PRO A 35 5.34 28.78 11.18
N ARG A 36 6.44 29.26 10.59
CA ARG A 36 7.80 28.74 10.83
C ARG A 36 8.20 28.65 12.32
N ARG A 37 7.53 29.38 13.19
CA ARG A 37 7.77 29.39 14.65
C ARG A 37 6.70 28.62 15.43
N GLY A 38 5.81 27.89 14.78
CA GLY A 38 4.65 27.27 15.38
C GLY A 38 3.51 28.27 15.66
N GLU A 39 2.39 27.75 16.13
CA GLU A 39 1.24 28.58 16.53
C GLU A 39 1.37 29.06 17.98
N ARG A 40 1.05 30.32 18.24
CA ARG A 40 1.06 30.92 19.60
C ARG A 40 -0.13 30.46 20.47
N ARG A 41 -0.50 29.21 20.42
CA ARG A 41 -1.54 28.62 21.26
C ARG A 41 -0.90 27.60 22.21
N PRO A 42 -1.47 27.36 23.39
CA PRO A 42 -1.03 26.29 24.27
C PRO A 42 -0.95 24.98 23.50
N ASP A 43 0.09 24.17 23.72
CA ASP A 43 0.33 22.86 23.15
C ASP A 43 0.56 22.80 21.62
N ARG A 44 0.75 23.95 20.95
CA ARG A 44 0.97 24.05 19.49
C ARG A 44 2.43 24.25 19.07
N GLY A 45 3.36 24.04 19.97
CA GLY A 45 4.79 24.01 19.67
C GLY A 45 5.41 25.35 19.26
N TRP A 46 4.83 26.49 19.67
CA TRP A 46 5.43 27.80 19.43
C TRP A 46 6.73 27.99 20.24
N SER A 47 7.78 28.42 19.56
CA SER A 47 9.04 28.81 20.21
C SER A 47 9.40 30.26 19.86
N PRO A 48 9.75 31.10 20.87
CA PRO A 48 10.23 32.47 20.66
C PRO A 48 11.62 32.48 19.97
N ALA A 49 12.37 31.39 20.13
CA ALA A 49 13.69 31.24 19.53
C ALA A 49 13.58 30.40 18.25
N PRO A 50 14.28 30.77 17.17
CA PRO A 50 14.51 29.83 16.06
C PRO A 50 15.22 28.57 16.62
N ALA A 51 15.01 27.43 15.94
CA ALA A 51 15.72 26.22 16.29
C ALA A 51 17.23 26.54 16.45
N PRO A 52 17.87 26.10 17.54
CA PRO A 52 19.27 26.44 17.76
C PRO A 52 20.09 25.93 16.57
N LEU A 53 20.83 26.83 15.94
CA LEU A 53 21.84 26.42 14.95
C LEU A 53 22.87 25.56 15.68
N LEU A 54 23.25 24.46 15.05
CA LEU A 54 24.34 23.63 15.55
C LEU A 54 25.58 24.49 15.70
N GLN A 55 26.01 24.64 16.94
CA GLN A 55 27.26 25.38 17.24
C GLN A 55 28.39 24.37 17.26
N TYR A 56 29.26 24.45 16.28
CA TYR A 56 30.51 23.71 16.30
C TYR A 56 31.53 24.47 17.11
N ARG A 57 32.09 23.82 18.13
CA ARG A 57 33.28 24.34 18.85
C ARG A 57 34.50 23.71 18.23
N MET A 58 35.32 24.54 17.61
CA MET A 58 36.58 24.13 17.00
C MET A 58 37.69 24.99 17.55
N SER A 59 38.91 24.47 17.65
CA SER A 59 40.12 25.29 17.93
C SER A 59 40.45 26.13 16.70
N ALA A 60 41.15 27.23 16.88
CA ALA A 60 41.56 28.13 15.80
C ALA A 60 42.38 27.40 14.73
N ASP A 61 43.16 26.41 15.12
CA ASP A 61 44.01 25.60 14.23
C ASP A 61 43.20 24.64 13.33
N GLN A 62 41.99 24.26 13.77
CA GLN A 62 41.09 23.36 13.02
C GLN A 62 40.16 24.14 12.09
N ALA A 63 39.87 25.39 12.41
CA ALA A 63 38.89 26.19 11.67
C ALA A 63 39.46 26.85 10.40
N GLY A 64 40.78 27.00 10.30
CA GLY A 64 41.41 27.89 9.33
C GLY A 64 41.35 27.44 7.86
N VAL A 65 41.16 26.16 7.57
CA VAL A 65 41.24 25.64 6.20
C VAL A 65 39.90 25.17 5.62
N LEU A 66 38.94 24.90 6.47
CA LEU A 66 37.71 24.19 6.05
C LEU A 66 36.49 25.10 5.87
N TRP A 67 36.54 26.33 6.27
CA TRP A 67 35.44 27.28 6.13
C TRP A 67 35.82 28.39 5.16
N PRO A 68 35.09 28.61 4.11
CA PRO A 68 33.73 28.29 3.72
C PRO A 68 33.59 27.25 2.57
N LEU A 69 34.59 26.43 2.36
CA LEU A 69 34.68 25.56 1.19
C LEU A 69 33.98 24.20 1.34
N VAL A 70 33.42 23.90 2.50
CA VAL A 70 32.59 22.67 2.68
C VAL A 70 31.17 22.98 2.30
N THR A 71 30.89 22.91 1.01
CA THR A 71 29.53 22.75 0.53
C THR A 71 29.16 21.30 0.68
N ASN A 72 28.35 20.98 1.67
CA ASN A 72 27.79 19.64 1.77
C ASN A 72 26.62 19.58 0.77
N PRO A 73 26.62 18.68 -0.21
CA PRO A 73 25.50 18.52 -1.11
C PRO A 73 24.30 18.07 -0.28
N SER A 74 23.36 18.98 -0.04
CA SER A 74 22.08 18.66 0.57
C SER A 74 21.14 18.14 -0.50
N LEU A 75 20.27 17.20 -0.12
CA LEU A 75 19.16 16.81 -0.97
C LEU A 75 18.29 18.04 -1.26
N PRO A 76 17.66 18.11 -2.45
CA PRO A 76 16.77 19.21 -2.80
C PRO A 76 15.71 19.44 -1.72
N ALA A 77 15.39 20.69 -1.45
CA ALA A 77 14.39 21.08 -0.47
C ALA A 77 12.96 20.83 -1.02
N ARG A 78 12.67 19.58 -1.39
CA ARG A 78 11.37 19.12 -1.91
C ARG A 78 10.73 18.13 -0.94
N GLY A 79 9.40 18.15 -0.85
CA GLY A 79 8.63 17.24 -0.01
C GLY A 79 8.65 17.59 1.48
N ALA A 80 8.47 16.58 2.32
CA ALA A 80 8.33 16.74 3.75
C ALA A 80 9.65 17.12 4.41
N GLN A 81 9.70 18.25 5.07
CA GLN A 81 10.83 18.58 5.95
C GLN A 81 10.80 17.65 7.16
N MET A 82 11.77 16.76 7.28
CA MET A 82 11.85 15.76 8.35
C MET A 82 12.74 16.18 9.51
N GLY A 83 13.67 17.07 9.28
CA GLY A 83 14.58 17.54 10.31
C GLY A 83 15.70 18.38 9.77
N ILE A 84 16.79 18.40 10.51
CA ILE A 84 18.04 19.07 10.15
C ILE A 84 19.14 18.01 10.13
N ASP A 85 19.94 17.99 9.10
CA ASP A 85 21.12 17.13 9.04
C ASP A 85 22.13 17.58 10.11
N TYR A 86 22.53 16.64 10.94
CA TYR A 86 23.42 16.92 12.06
C TYR A 86 24.79 17.42 11.64
N PHE A 87 25.31 16.96 10.50
CA PHE A 87 26.66 17.30 10.05
C PHE A 87 26.70 18.61 9.26
N SER A 88 25.73 18.83 8.38
CA SER A 88 25.72 20.01 7.53
C SER A 88 24.93 21.19 8.11
N GLY A 89 24.05 20.94 9.09
CA GLY A 89 23.10 21.93 9.57
C GLY A 89 22.02 22.31 8.55
N ALA A 90 22.00 21.64 7.38
CA ALA A 90 21.00 21.88 6.34
C ALA A 90 19.68 21.21 6.68
N SER A 91 18.56 21.76 6.20
CA SER A 91 17.28 21.10 6.40
C SER A 91 17.18 19.84 5.54
N PHE A 92 16.76 18.74 6.18
CA PHE A 92 16.54 17.46 5.54
C PHE A 92 15.10 17.33 5.09
N HIS A 93 14.88 17.21 3.79
CA HIS A 93 13.61 17.00 3.15
C HIS A 93 13.53 15.61 2.56
N ALA A 94 12.38 14.96 2.66
CA ALA A 94 12.14 13.64 2.11
C ALA A 94 10.99 13.67 1.09
N ASP A 95 11.33 13.36 -0.14
CA ASP A 95 10.39 13.11 -1.24
C ASP A 95 10.95 12.01 -2.14
N PRO A 96 10.78 10.73 -1.76
CA PRO A 96 11.35 9.62 -2.52
C PRO A 96 10.93 9.58 -4.00
N ASN A 97 9.70 9.99 -4.32
CA ASN A 97 9.25 10.06 -5.71
C ASN A 97 9.94 11.21 -6.47
N GLY A 98 10.06 12.36 -5.82
CA GLY A 98 10.81 13.50 -6.39
C GLY A 98 12.28 13.17 -6.62
N TRP A 99 12.90 12.37 -5.76
CA TRP A 99 14.28 11.93 -5.91
C TRP A 99 14.48 11.02 -7.13
N VAL A 100 13.54 10.11 -7.39
CA VAL A 100 13.61 9.22 -8.57
C VAL A 100 13.47 10.00 -9.88
N LEU A 101 12.75 11.11 -9.86
CA LEU A 101 12.54 11.97 -11.04
C LEU A 101 13.67 13.00 -11.23
N ASP A 102 14.60 13.13 -10.32
CA ASP A 102 15.71 14.07 -10.36
C ASP A 102 16.99 13.35 -10.83
N GLU A 103 17.42 13.61 -12.05
CA GLU A 103 18.62 12.97 -12.64
C GLU A 103 19.91 13.23 -11.84
N ALA A 104 19.95 14.27 -11.02
CA ALA A 104 21.09 14.57 -10.16
C ALA A 104 21.18 13.67 -8.91
N ILE A 105 20.10 12.95 -8.60
CA ILE A 105 20.01 12.08 -7.42
C ILE A 105 20.08 10.62 -7.85
N PRO A 106 21.07 9.83 -7.39
CA PRO A 106 21.24 8.44 -7.80
C PRO A 106 20.25 7.51 -7.09
N VAL A 107 18.96 7.78 -7.16
CA VAL A 107 17.89 6.98 -6.59
C VAL A 107 17.00 6.48 -7.73
N SER A 108 16.91 5.17 -7.87
CA SER A 108 16.09 4.52 -8.91
C SER A 108 14.75 3.99 -8.43
N ASN A 109 14.53 3.97 -7.11
CA ASN A 109 13.32 3.39 -6.52
C ASN A 109 12.86 4.23 -5.32
N PRO A 110 11.58 4.64 -5.24
CA PRO A 110 11.04 5.47 -4.16
C PRO A 110 10.75 4.71 -2.87
N ASN A 111 11.43 3.60 -2.62
CA ASN A 111 11.27 2.83 -1.39
C ASN A 111 12.06 3.43 -0.23
N MET A 112 11.42 3.51 0.93
CA MET A 112 12.05 3.89 2.18
C MET A 112 11.95 2.76 3.20
N ILE A 113 13.05 2.46 3.89
CA ILE A 113 13.08 1.47 4.98
C ILE A 113 13.53 2.18 6.25
N THR A 114 12.78 1.99 7.33
CA THR A 114 13.10 2.58 8.64
C THR A 114 13.55 1.49 9.61
N PHE A 115 14.81 1.57 10.03
CA PHE A 115 15.40 0.67 11.03
C PHE A 115 15.58 1.38 12.37
N GLY A 116 15.49 0.61 13.44
CA GLY A 116 15.80 1.10 14.79
C GLY A 116 15.37 0.11 15.88
N LYS A 117 15.94 0.28 17.06
CA LYS A 117 15.53 -0.49 18.24
C LYS A 117 14.06 -0.19 18.62
N PRO A 118 13.39 -1.12 19.31
CA PRO A 118 12.08 -0.83 19.89
C PRO A 118 12.09 0.46 20.74
N GLY A 119 11.05 1.26 20.66
CA GLY A 119 10.95 2.51 21.43
C GLY A 119 11.71 3.72 20.88
N MET A 120 12.50 3.58 19.81
CA MET A 120 13.33 4.67 19.26
C MET A 120 12.59 5.57 18.25
N GLY A 121 11.28 5.52 18.19
CA GLY A 121 10.47 6.47 17.40
C GLY A 121 10.30 6.11 15.92
N LYS A 122 10.54 4.87 15.49
CA LYS A 122 10.32 4.44 14.09
C LYS A 122 8.94 4.80 13.55
N SER A 123 7.90 4.29 14.21
CA SER A 123 6.51 4.57 13.80
C SER A 123 6.15 6.05 13.92
N ALA A 124 6.71 6.78 14.90
CA ALA A 124 6.53 8.22 15.00
C ALA A 124 7.12 8.96 13.80
N THR A 125 8.31 8.57 13.35
CA THR A 125 8.97 9.14 12.17
C THR A 125 8.15 8.87 10.90
N VAL A 126 7.67 7.63 10.71
CA VAL A 126 6.83 7.27 9.57
C VAL A 126 5.51 8.04 9.59
N LYS A 127 4.85 8.12 10.75
CA LYS A 127 3.61 8.92 10.92
C LYS A 127 3.83 10.40 10.60
N ALA A 128 4.93 10.98 11.08
CA ALA A 128 5.28 12.37 10.78
C ALA A 128 5.55 12.59 9.29
N PHE A 129 6.25 11.65 8.65
CA PHE A 129 6.48 11.67 7.20
C PHE A 129 5.17 11.61 6.43
N VAL A 130 4.32 10.62 6.70
CA VAL A 130 3.01 10.46 6.06
C VAL A 130 2.18 11.74 6.22
N LEU A 131 1.99 12.22 7.47
CA LEU A 131 1.20 13.42 7.75
C LEU A 131 1.68 14.63 6.95
N ARG A 132 2.97 14.84 6.85
CA ARG A 132 3.56 15.96 6.11
C ARG A 132 3.38 15.79 4.61
N MET A 133 3.53 14.58 4.08
CA MET A 133 3.35 14.30 2.67
C MET A 133 1.88 14.43 2.21
N LEU A 134 0.91 14.17 3.08
CA LEU A 134 -0.50 14.49 2.79
C LEU A 134 -0.68 15.98 2.44
N GLY A 135 0.08 16.87 3.09
CA GLY A 135 0.10 18.31 2.77
C GLY A 135 0.64 18.66 1.36
N PHE A 136 1.33 17.74 0.71
CA PHE A 136 1.81 17.83 -0.66
C PHE A 136 0.92 17.13 -1.67
N GLY A 137 -0.28 16.69 -1.27
CA GLY A 137 -1.25 16.03 -2.14
C GLY A 137 -1.06 14.51 -2.27
N TYR A 138 -0.14 13.93 -1.51
CA TYR A 138 -0.04 12.48 -1.42
C TYR A 138 -1.23 11.89 -0.68
N LYS A 139 -1.58 10.66 -1.03
CA LYS A 139 -2.49 9.82 -0.25
C LYS A 139 -1.69 8.73 0.45
N ALA A 140 -2.20 8.19 1.54
CA ALA A 140 -1.54 7.11 2.27
C ALA A 140 -2.44 5.88 2.43
N LEU A 141 -1.83 4.70 2.29
CA LEU A 141 -2.46 3.43 2.55
C LEU A 141 -1.62 2.65 3.58
N ILE A 142 -2.17 2.43 4.76
CA ILE A 142 -1.53 1.68 5.83
C ILE A 142 -2.01 0.23 5.74
N LEU A 143 -1.12 -0.66 5.32
CA LEU A 143 -1.43 -2.07 5.15
C LEU A 143 -1.07 -2.87 6.41
N GLY A 144 -2.09 -3.16 7.21
CA GLY A 144 -1.94 -4.03 8.37
C GLY A 144 -1.33 -3.36 9.60
N ASP A 145 -2.00 -2.36 10.12
CA ASP A 145 -1.68 -1.79 11.44
C ASP A 145 -2.01 -2.79 12.54
N VAL A 146 -0.99 -3.50 13.01
CA VAL A 146 -1.16 -4.59 13.99
C VAL A 146 -1.43 -4.06 15.40
N LYS A 147 -1.01 -2.83 15.70
CA LYS A 147 -1.06 -2.24 17.04
C LYS A 147 -1.94 -1.00 17.14
N ASP A 148 -2.70 -0.69 16.09
CA ASP A 148 -3.48 0.55 15.96
C ASP A 148 -2.65 1.82 16.17
N GLU A 149 -1.37 1.78 15.82
CA GLU A 149 -0.47 2.92 15.97
C GLU A 149 -0.82 4.08 15.04
N TYR A 150 -1.46 3.82 13.92
CA TYR A 150 -1.85 4.83 12.92
C TYR A 150 -3.27 5.36 13.12
N GLU A 151 -4.06 4.77 14.03
CA GLU A 151 -5.42 5.24 14.31
C GLU A 151 -5.48 6.73 14.71
N PRO A 152 -4.60 7.24 15.59
CA PRO A 152 -4.62 8.67 15.94
C PRO A 152 -4.36 9.57 14.73
N LEU A 153 -3.49 9.15 13.80
CA LEU A 153 -3.22 9.88 12.56
C LEU A 153 -4.46 9.90 11.65
N CYS A 154 -5.11 8.74 11.47
CA CYS A 154 -6.34 8.65 10.68
C CYS A 154 -7.44 9.56 11.23
N ARG A 155 -7.67 9.50 12.54
CA ARG A 155 -8.69 10.31 13.21
C ARG A 155 -8.38 11.82 13.10
N ALA A 156 -7.11 12.20 13.16
CA ALA A 156 -6.70 13.60 13.02
C ALA A 156 -7.04 14.21 11.64
N VAL A 157 -7.15 13.36 10.61
CA VAL A 157 -7.55 13.76 9.26
C VAL A 157 -8.99 13.40 8.92
N GLY A 158 -9.80 13.03 9.92
CA GLY A 158 -11.23 12.76 9.76
C GLY A 158 -11.55 11.37 9.18
N VAL A 159 -10.62 10.43 9.22
CA VAL A 159 -10.81 9.07 8.67
C VAL A 159 -10.85 8.04 9.81
N THR A 160 -11.75 7.06 9.68
CA THR A 160 -11.80 5.92 10.61
C THR A 160 -11.08 4.74 10.00
N PRO A 161 -10.13 4.10 10.71
CA PRO A 161 -9.50 2.85 10.26
C PRO A 161 -10.53 1.73 10.08
N ILE A 162 -10.27 0.86 9.13
CA ILE A 162 -11.08 -0.33 8.89
C ILE A 162 -10.48 -1.49 9.70
N ALA A 163 -11.20 -1.96 10.68
CA ALA A 163 -10.77 -3.09 11.51
C ALA A 163 -11.09 -4.42 10.81
N ILE A 164 -10.10 -5.30 10.73
CA ILE A 164 -10.19 -6.65 10.21
C ILE A 164 -9.85 -7.61 11.35
N GLY A 165 -10.70 -8.58 11.61
CA GLY A 165 -10.41 -9.51 12.68
C GLY A 165 -11.57 -10.45 12.98
N PRO A 166 -11.33 -11.48 13.80
CA PRO A 166 -12.36 -12.41 14.24
C PRO A 166 -13.55 -11.69 14.88
N GLY A 167 -14.75 -12.14 14.55
CA GLY A 167 -15.99 -11.57 15.09
C GLY A 167 -16.45 -10.28 14.43
N LEU A 168 -15.73 -9.79 13.41
CA LEU A 168 -16.17 -8.70 12.54
C LEU A 168 -16.75 -9.25 11.24
N ASN A 169 -17.72 -8.53 10.67
CA ASN A 169 -18.29 -8.86 9.36
C ASN A 169 -17.51 -8.19 8.21
N VAL A 170 -16.22 -7.97 8.42
CA VAL A 170 -15.33 -7.37 7.42
C VAL A 170 -14.46 -8.45 6.81
N ARG A 171 -14.56 -8.62 5.50
CA ARG A 171 -13.75 -9.55 4.71
C ARG A 171 -13.07 -8.81 3.58
N ILE A 172 -11.87 -9.24 3.25
CA ILE A 172 -11.11 -8.76 2.09
C ILE A 172 -10.71 -9.97 1.25
N ASN A 173 -11.06 -9.95 -0.02
CA ASN A 173 -10.57 -10.92 -0.99
C ASN A 173 -9.19 -10.49 -1.51
N PRO A 174 -8.09 -11.11 -1.11
CA PRO A 174 -6.76 -10.74 -1.60
C PRO A 174 -6.55 -11.10 -3.07
N LEU A 175 -7.45 -11.89 -3.65
CA LEU A 175 -7.48 -12.26 -5.07
C LEU A 175 -8.47 -11.40 -5.88
N GLU A 176 -9.02 -10.33 -5.32
CA GLU A 176 -9.84 -9.41 -6.11
C GLU A 176 -9.00 -8.59 -7.08
N PHE A 177 -9.64 -8.06 -8.11
CA PHE A 177 -9.00 -7.14 -9.05
C PHE A 177 -8.66 -5.80 -8.41
N GLY A 178 -9.49 -5.37 -7.46
CA GLY A 178 -9.42 -4.02 -6.92
C GLY A 178 -9.63 -2.98 -8.02
N PRO A 179 -8.91 -1.84 -7.98
CA PRO A 179 -8.99 -0.81 -9.01
C PRO A 179 -8.58 -1.27 -10.41
N LEU A 180 -7.87 -2.41 -10.54
CA LEU A 180 -7.52 -2.98 -11.86
C LEU A 180 -8.75 -3.34 -12.68
N LYS A 181 -9.92 -3.49 -12.05
CA LYS A 181 -11.20 -3.70 -12.72
C LYS A 181 -11.66 -2.45 -13.49
N LEU A 182 -11.28 -1.26 -12.99
CA LEU A 182 -11.71 0.00 -13.59
C LEU A 182 -11.09 0.18 -14.99
N GLY A 183 -11.94 0.48 -15.96
CA GLY A 183 -11.53 0.72 -17.32
C GLY A 183 -10.97 -0.50 -18.07
N TRP A 184 -11.08 -1.71 -17.52
CA TRP A 184 -10.62 -2.92 -18.21
C TRP A 184 -11.33 -3.16 -19.54
N GLU A 185 -12.62 -2.87 -19.60
CA GLU A 185 -13.45 -2.98 -20.82
C GLU A 185 -13.03 -1.99 -21.93
N HIS A 186 -12.30 -0.92 -21.59
CA HIS A 186 -11.85 0.10 -22.53
C HIS A 186 -10.40 -0.13 -23.01
N LEU A 187 -9.73 -1.15 -22.49
CA LEU A 187 -8.37 -1.49 -22.91
C LEU A 187 -8.38 -2.15 -24.28
N ASP A 188 -7.34 -1.87 -25.06
CA ASP A 188 -7.07 -2.65 -26.24
C ASP A 188 -6.67 -4.10 -25.87
N ALA A 189 -6.64 -4.99 -26.87
CA ALA A 189 -6.37 -6.40 -26.64
C ALA A 189 -4.96 -6.69 -26.11
N VAL A 190 -3.99 -5.81 -26.35
CA VAL A 190 -2.60 -5.96 -25.86
C VAL A 190 -2.53 -5.56 -24.41
N ALA A 191 -3.01 -4.37 -24.06
CA ALA A 191 -3.04 -3.89 -22.69
C ALA A 191 -3.91 -4.77 -21.78
N ALA A 192 -5.05 -5.28 -22.27
CA ALA A 192 -5.89 -6.20 -21.54
C ALA A 192 -5.19 -7.53 -21.22
N ARG A 193 -4.41 -8.09 -22.18
CA ARG A 193 -3.62 -9.30 -21.96
C ARG A 193 -2.51 -9.09 -20.94
N GLU A 194 -1.78 -7.98 -21.04
CA GLU A 194 -0.72 -7.67 -20.07
C GLU A 194 -1.32 -7.50 -18.67
N ARG A 195 -2.45 -6.81 -18.53
CA ARG A 195 -3.15 -6.68 -17.25
C ARG A 195 -3.60 -8.04 -16.71
N ALA A 196 -4.16 -8.91 -17.54
CA ALA A 196 -4.56 -10.25 -17.14
C ALA A 196 -3.37 -11.08 -16.65
N LYS A 197 -2.23 -10.99 -17.32
CA LYS A 197 -0.99 -11.66 -16.93
C LYS A 197 -0.48 -11.16 -15.57
N VAL A 198 -0.46 -9.86 -15.35
CA VAL A 198 -0.04 -9.26 -14.07
C VAL A 198 -0.94 -9.73 -12.93
N VAL A 199 -2.26 -9.67 -13.10
CA VAL A 199 -3.22 -10.11 -12.08
C VAL A 199 -3.06 -11.60 -11.79
N PHE A 200 -3.00 -12.44 -12.81
CA PHE A 200 -2.84 -13.88 -12.65
C PHE A 200 -1.53 -14.24 -11.93
N SER A 201 -0.41 -13.61 -12.32
CA SER A 201 0.88 -13.80 -11.66
C SER A 201 0.84 -13.41 -10.19
N ARG A 202 0.16 -12.31 -9.84
CA ARG A 202 -0.04 -11.89 -8.46
C ARG A 202 -0.81 -12.94 -7.65
N TRP A 203 -1.90 -13.47 -8.18
CA TRP A 203 -2.69 -14.51 -7.53
C TRP A 203 -1.90 -15.79 -7.28
N ALA A 204 -1.20 -16.28 -8.31
CA ALA A 204 -0.34 -17.45 -8.20
C ALA A 204 0.77 -17.26 -7.16
N THR A 205 1.41 -16.09 -7.16
CA THR A 205 2.47 -15.75 -6.19
C THR A 205 1.93 -15.70 -4.75
N LEU A 206 0.73 -15.14 -4.54
CA LEU A 206 0.11 -15.12 -3.22
C LEU A 206 -0.19 -16.52 -2.71
N ILE A 207 -0.85 -17.36 -3.50
CA ILE A 207 -1.17 -18.74 -3.11
C ILE A 207 0.10 -19.51 -2.78
N ARG A 208 1.15 -19.38 -3.61
CA ARG A 208 2.46 -19.97 -3.34
C ARG A 208 3.01 -19.50 -1.99
N GLY A 209 3.02 -18.20 -1.74
CA GLY A 209 3.50 -17.62 -0.48
C GLY A 209 2.73 -18.13 0.73
N LEU A 210 1.41 -18.22 0.64
CA LEU A 210 0.55 -18.70 1.72
C LEU A 210 0.75 -20.20 2.01
N VAL A 211 0.90 -21.03 0.99
CA VAL A 211 1.14 -22.47 1.16
C VAL A 211 2.56 -22.72 1.64
N GLY A 212 3.55 -22.14 0.99
CA GLY A 212 4.97 -22.34 1.30
C GLY A 212 5.39 -21.77 2.66
N SER A 213 4.61 -20.86 3.24
CA SER A 213 4.85 -20.32 4.59
C SER A 213 4.43 -21.27 5.72
N GLN A 214 3.66 -22.31 5.42
CA GLN A 214 3.13 -23.22 6.43
C GLN A 214 4.14 -24.29 6.79
N LYS A 215 3.94 -24.84 7.99
CA LYS A 215 4.76 -25.92 8.53
C LYS A 215 3.88 -27.11 8.92
N ILE A 216 4.42 -28.31 8.67
CA ILE A 216 3.92 -29.56 9.21
C ILE A 216 4.88 -29.96 10.34
N GLY A 217 4.47 -29.73 11.58
CA GLY A 217 5.40 -29.79 12.72
C GLY A 217 6.47 -28.71 12.62
N GLN A 218 7.74 -29.09 12.51
CA GLN A 218 8.87 -28.16 12.34
C GLN A 218 9.31 -28.01 10.87
N THR A 219 8.79 -28.82 9.96
CA THR A 219 9.21 -28.86 8.55
C THR A 219 8.28 -27.97 7.71
N PRO A 220 8.81 -27.08 6.88
CA PRO A 220 8.00 -26.36 5.91
C PRO A 220 7.23 -27.30 5.00
N VAL A 221 6.02 -26.92 4.61
CA VAL A 221 5.27 -27.64 3.57
C VAL A 221 6.11 -27.68 2.30
N PRO A 222 6.39 -28.87 1.75
CA PRO A 222 7.15 -28.98 0.53
C PRO A 222 6.35 -28.36 -0.63
N TYR A 223 6.83 -27.23 -1.12
CA TYR A 223 6.26 -26.55 -2.27
C TYR A 223 7.29 -26.60 -3.41
N GLY A 224 7.05 -27.43 -4.38
CA GLY A 224 7.94 -27.65 -5.51
C GLY A 224 7.26 -27.45 -6.86
N PRO A 225 7.96 -27.73 -7.97
CA PRO A 225 7.43 -27.55 -9.32
C PRO A 225 6.10 -28.26 -9.58
N SER A 226 5.87 -29.42 -8.96
CA SER A 226 4.60 -30.14 -9.11
C SER A 226 3.44 -29.39 -8.45
N ALA A 227 3.65 -28.79 -7.28
CA ALA A 227 2.64 -27.95 -6.62
C ALA A 227 2.35 -26.70 -7.44
N ASP A 228 3.38 -26.09 -8.06
CA ASP A 228 3.22 -24.95 -8.97
C ASP A 228 2.31 -25.29 -10.15
N VAL A 229 2.55 -26.42 -10.80
CA VAL A 229 1.74 -26.87 -11.94
C VAL A 229 0.29 -27.08 -11.54
N VAL A 230 0.04 -27.69 -10.38
CA VAL A 230 -1.30 -27.96 -9.89
C VAL A 230 -2.04 -26.65 -9.54
N ILE A 231 -1.39 -25.74 -8.84
CA ILE A 231 -1.99 -24.44 -8.51
C ILE A 231 -2.22 -23.59 -9.74
N ASP A 232 -1.26 -23.53 -10.69
CA ASP A 232 -1.41 -22.79 -11.93
C ASP A 232 -2.60 -23.35 -12.75
N ALA A 233 -2.69 -24.69 -12.90
CA ALA A 233 -3.81 -25.32 -13.59
C ALA A 233 -5.15 -25.03 -12.92
N ALA A 234 -5.24 -25.14 -11.59
CA ALA A 234 -6.45 -24.83 -10.85
C ALA A 234 -6.88 -23.36 -11.00
N LEU A 235 -5.95 -22.43 -10.88
CA LEU A 235 -6.23 -21.01 -11.08
C LEU A 235 -6.67 -20.71 -12.51
N ARG A 236 -6.03 -21.31 -13.53
CA ARG A 236 -6.43 -21.16 -14.95
C ARG A 236 -7.88 -21.62 -15.17
N MET A 237 -8.25 -22.76 -14.61
CA MET A 237 -9.60 -23.28 -14.72
C MET A 237 -10.63 -22.38 -14.03
N LEU A 238 -10.32 -21.89 -12.85
CA LEU A 238 -11.23 -21.05 -12.07
C LEU A 238 -11.39 -19.65 -12.66
N THR A 239 -10.32 -19.09 -13.22
CA THR A 239 -10.30 -17.70 -13.68
C THR A 239 -10.49 -17.55 -15.20
N GLY A 240 -10.40 -18.65 -15.92
CA GLY A 240 -10.46 -18.66 -17.38
C GLY A 240 -9.17 -18.11 -18.04
N TYR A 241 -8.06 -17.97 -17.29
CA TYR A 241 -6.82 -17.45 -17.85
C TYR A 241 -6.19 -18.38 -18.87
N THR A 242 -6.02 -17.88 -20.08
CA THR A 242 -5.22 -18.49 -21.14
C THR A 242 -4.32 -17.42 -21.76
N ASP A 243 -3.23 -17.81 -22.42
CA ASP A 243 -2.23 -16.86 -22.95
C ASP A 243 -2.77 -15.87 -24.01
N GLY A 244 -4.01 -16.04 -24.46
CA GLY A 244 -4.71 -15.12 -25.36
C GLY A 244 -5.89 -14.38 -24.73
N HIS A 245 -6.23 -14.67 -23.48
CA HIS A 245 -7.42 -14.12 -22.87
C HIS A 245 -7.21 -12.67 -22.41
N THR A 246 -8.24 -11.87 -22.64
CA THR A 246 -8.29 -10.46 -22.25
C THR A 246 -9.17 -10.22 -21.03
N ARG A 247 -9.84 -11.24 -20.50
CA ARG A 247 -10.75 -11.15 -19.36
C ARG A 247 -10.50 -12.31 -18.40
N LEU A 248 -10.52 -12.00 -17.10
CA LEU A 248 -10.44 -12.98 -16.03
C LEU A 248 -11.72 -12.98 -15.21
N THR A 249 -12.06 -14.13 -14.65
CA THR A 249 -13.07 -14.25 -13.60
C THR A 249 -12.39 -14.11 -12.24
N GLU A 250 -12.96 -13.30 -11.37
CA GLU A 250 -12.45 -13.16 -9.99
C GLU A 250 -12.68 -14.45 -9.21
N THR A 251 -11.71 -14.81 -8.40
CA THR A 251 -11.74 -16.00 -7.57
C THR A 251 -11.47 -15.64 -6.09
N THR A 252 -11.62 -16.62 -5.21
CA THR A 252 -11.34 -16.50 -3.77
C THR A 252 -10.39 -17.59 -3.33
N ILE A 253 -9.74 -17.44 -2.16
CA ILE A 253 -8.78 -18.45 -1.67
C ILE A 253 -9.40 -19.84 -1.47
N PRO A 254 -10.66 -20.02 -1.02
CA PRO A 254 -11.29 -21.33 -0.92
C PRO A 254 -11.48 -22.04 -2.26
N ALA A 255 -11.66 -21.32 -3.36
CA ALA A 255 -11.98 -21.92 -4.65
C ALA A 255 -10.93 -22.92 -5.16
N PRO A 256 -9.61 -22.60 -5.17
CA PRO A 256 -8.57 -23.57 -5.49
C PRO A 256 -8.60 -24.81 -4.58
N TRP A 257 -8.80 -24.61 -3.26
CA TRP A 257 -8.91 -25.75 -2.36
C TRP A 257 -10.07 -26.69 -2.72
N HIS A 258 -11.26 -26.16 -2.93
CA HIS A 258 -12.41 -26.96 -3.32
C HIS A 258 -12.18 -27.72 -4.63
N LEU A 259 -11.58 -27.07 -5.63
CA LEU A 259 -11.28 -27.70 -6.90
C LEU A 259 -10.23 -28.83 -6.77
N LEU A 260 -9.24 -28.67 -5.87
CA LEU A 260 -8.25 -29.71 -5.62
C LEU A 260 -8.78 -30.85 -4.77
N ASP A 261 -9.73 -30.57 -3.85
CA ASP A 261 -10.34 -31.58 -3.00
C ASP A 261 -11.34 -32.47 -3.73
N SER A 262 -11.97 -31.92 -4.76
CA SER A 262 -12.87 -32.62 -5.69
C SER A 262 -12.43 -32.33 -7.12
N PRO A 263 -11.33 -32.95 -7.61
CA PRO A 263 -10.76 -32.59 -8.89
C PRO A 263 -11.63 -33.07 -10.06
N THR A 264 -11.67 -32.24 -11.10
CA THR A 264 -12.30 -32.65 -12.36
C THR A 264 -11.35 -33.51 -13.18
N ASP A 265 -11.89 -34.34 -14.08
CA ASP A 265 -11.08 -35.17 -14.99
C ASP A 265 -10.12 -34.30 -15.84
N ASP A 266 -10.56 -33.11 -16.23
CA ASP A 266 -9.74 -32.14 -16.96
C ASP A 266 -8.53 -31.68 -16.13
N LEU A 267 -8.71 -31.37 -14.85
CA LEU A 267 -7.62 -30.99 -13.97
C LEU A 267 -6.59 -32.10 -13.81
N VAL A 268 -7.06 -33.33 -13.58
CA VAL A 268 -6.20 -34.51 -13.45
C VAL A 268 -5.38 -34.72 -14.72
N THR A 269 -6.02 -34.58 -15.87
CA THR A 269 -5.39 -34.74 -17.20
C THR A 269 -4.36 -33.65 -17.48
N VAL A 270 -4.70 -32.37 -17.25
CA VAL A 270 -3.81 -31.23 -17.47
C VAL A 270 -2.58 -31.32 -16.55
N CYS A 271 -2.77 -31.75 -15.30
CA CYS A 271 -1.68 -31.98 -14.34
C CYS A 271 -0.89 -33.28 -14.63
N ARG A 272 -1.28 -34.06 -15.63
CA ARG A 272 -0.60 -35.32 -16.07
C ARG A 272 -0.57 -36.42 -15.01
N TYR A 273 -1.59 -36.51 -14.17
CA TYR A 273 -1.74 -37.63 -13.24
C TYR A 273 -2.48 -38.81 -13.91
N ALA A 274 -2.10 -40.02 -13.55
CA ALA A 274 -2.65 -41.21 -14.15
C ALA A 274 -4.11 -41.51 -13.78
N SER A 275 -4.57 -40.98 -12.62
CA SER A 275 -5.92 -41.14 -12.11
C SER A 275 -6.21 -40.10 -11.06
N GLU A 276 -7.49 -39.86 -10.77
CA GLU A 276 -7.95 -39.03 -9.67
C GLU A 276 -7.34 -39.46 -8.33
N ARG A 277 -7.33 -40.77 -8.05
CA ARG A 277 -6.72 -41.30 -6.82
C ARG A 277 -5.24 -40.94 -6.71
N HIS A 278 -4.49 -41.09 -7.80
CA HIS A 278 -3.08 -40.71 -7.85
C HIS A 278 -2.89 -39.21 -7.65
N PHE A 279 -3.74 -38.37 -8.25
CA PHE A 279 -3.75 -36.92 -8.01
C PHE A 279 -3.99 -36.60 -6.54
N LEU A 280 -5.02 -37.17 -5.92
CA LEU A 280 -5.36 -36.94 -4.51
C LEU A 280 -4.23 -37.39 -3.57
N ASP A 281 -3.58 -38.52 -3.84
CA ASP A 281 -2.45 -39.01 -3.04
C ASP A 281 -1.24 -38.06 -3.13
N GLN A 282 -0.89 -37.60 -4.32
CA GLN A 282 0.28 -36.75 -4.53
C GLN A 282 0.06 -35.29 -4.10
N THR A 283 -1.17 -34.79 -4.14
CA THR A 283 -1.50 -33.41 -3.76
C THR A 283 -1.96 -33.27 -2.30
N ARG A 284 -1.89 -34.34 -1.52
CA ARG A 284 -2.42 -34.39 -0.15
C ARG A 284 -1.89 -33.23 0.72
N LEU A 285 -0.56 -33.05 0.78
CA LEU A 285 0.05 -32.02 1.62
C LEU A 285 -0.33 -30.59 1.16
N LEU A 286 -0.46 -30.39 -0.14
CA LEU A 286 -0.90 -29.13 -0.72
C LEU A 286 -2.37 -28.84 -0.31
N ARG A 287 -3.25 -29.83 -0.42
CA ARG A 287 -4.65 -29.72 -0.03
C ARG A 287 -4.83 -29.50 1.48
N ASP A 288 -4.05 -30.24 2.30
CA ASP A 288 -4.06 -30.05 3.75
C ASP A 288 -3.62 -28.63 4.14
N ALA A 289 -2.61 -28.09 3.47
CA ALA A 289 -2.16 -26.71 3.68
C ALA A 289 -3.24 -25.69 3.30
N LEU A 290 -3.90 -25.85 2.16
CA LEU A 290 -5.01 -24.99 1.76
C LEU A 290 -6.22 -25.13 2.69
N ALA A 291 -6.56 -26.36 3.12
CA ALA A 291 -7.63 -26.60 4.07
C ALA A 291 -7.38 -25.88 5.40
N LYS A 292 -6.13 -25.91 5.89
CA LYS A 292 -5.73 -25.20 7.11
C LYS A 292 -5.89 -23.68 6.97
N LEU A 293 -5.60 -23.11 5.79
CA LEU A 293 -5.82 -21.69 5.52
C LEU A 293 -7.31 -21.35 5.57
N VAL A 294 -8.12 -22.08 4.81
CA VAL A 294 -9.55 -21.82 4.63
C VAL A 294 -10.33 -22.09 5.90
N GLY A 295 -10.07 -23.23 6.56
CA GLY A 295 -10.77 -23.64 7.78
C GLY A 295 -10.26 -23.00 9.06
N GLY A 296 -9.08 -22.38 9.04
CA GLY A 296 -8.38 -21.87 10.22
C GLY A 296 -7.96 -20.42 10.09
N THR A 297 -6.71 -20.19 9.69
CA THR A 297 -6.04 -18.88 9.80
C THR A 297 -6.74 -17.74 9.08
N LEU A 298 -7.31 -17.99 7.89
CA LEU A 298 -7.94 -16.96 7.06
C LEU A 298 -9.47 -16.94 7.19
N LYS A 299 -10.05 -17.87 7.96
CA LYS A 299 -11.49 -18.01 8.09
C LYS A 299 -12.14 -16.73 8.62
N GLY A 300 -13.15 -16.25 7.89
CA GLY A 300 -13.88 -15.04 8.25
C GLY A 300 -13.11 -13.73 8.01
N LEU A 301 -11.91 -13.78 7.40
CA LEU A 301 -11.06 -12.62 7.14
C LEU A 301 -10.77 -12.45 5.64
N PHE A 302 -10.26 -13.53 5.01
CA PHE A 302 -9.76 -13.52 3.64
C PHE A 302 -10.32 -14.67 2.79
N ASP A 303 -11.40 -15.26 3.22
CA ASP A 303 -11.99 -16.49 2.67
C ASP A 303 -13.21 -16.26 1.78
N ASP A 304 -13.55 -15.02 1.50
CA ASP A 304 -14.71 -14.66 0.68
C ASP A 304 -14.50 -13.33 -0.03
N HIS A 305 -15.45 -12.90 -0.84
CA HIS A 305 -15.45 -11.62 -1.52
C HIS A 305 -15.36 -10.45 -0.54
N THR A 306 -14.74 -9.36 -0.99
CA THR A 306 -14.57 -8.15 -0.19
C THR A 306 -15.93 -7.56 0.16
N SER A 307 -16.19 -7.39 1.46
CA SER A 307 -17.47 -6.92 2.00
C SER A 307 -17.53 -5.42 2.26
N ILE A 308 -16.39 -4.71 2.05
CA ILE A 308 -16.25 -3.29 2.32
C ILE A 308 -16.01 -2.50 1.05
N ALA A 309 -16.54 -1.29 1.00
CA ALA A 309 -16.16 -0.31 -0.02
C ALA A 309 -15.05 0.58 0.54
N LEU A 310 -13.95 0.67 -0.19
CA LEU A 310 -12.85 1.56 0.14
C LEU A 310 -13.03 2.90 -0.55
N ASP A 311 -12.84 3.96 0.21
CA ASP A 311 -12.83 5.30 -0.34
C ASP A 311 -11.44 5.67 -0.86
N TRP A 312 -11.20 5.46 -2.13
CA TRP A 312 -9.93 5.77 -2.79
C TRP A 312 -9.64 7.26 -2.91
N THR A 313 -10.61 8.11 -2.59
CA THR A 313 -10.44 9.56 -2.54
C THR A 313 -9.93 10.04 -1.20
N ALA A 314 -10.11 9.25 -0.14
CA ALA A 314 -9.67 9.59 1.20
C ALA A 314 -8.16 9.86 1.26
N PRO A 315 -7.72 10.85 2.05
CA PRO A 315 -6.31 11.21 2.17
C PRO A 315 -5.47 10.09 2.78
N ILE A 316 -6.06 9.29 3.66
CA ILE A 316 -5.43 8.15 4.29
C ILE A 316 -6.43 7.01 4.43
N GLN A 317 -5.95 5.78 4.30
CA GLN A 317 -6.69 4.58 4.68
C GLN A 317 -5.81 3.69 5.52
N SER A 318 -6.37 3.10 6.56
CA SER A 318 -5.67 2.15 7.41
C SER A 318 -6.51 0.90 7.61
N LEU A 319 -5.86 -0.25 7.43
CA LEU A 319 -6.42 -1.56 7.67
C LEU A 319 -5.83 -2.09 8.97
N SER A 320 -6.61 -2.01 10.05
CA SER A 320 -6.20 -2.47 11.38
C SER A 320 -6.29 -3.99 11.48
N LEU A 321 -5.22 -4.61 11.96
CA LEU A 321 -5.12 -6.04 12.27
C LEU A 321 -4.94 -6.28 13.78
N SER A 322 -5.20 -5.30 14.63
CA SER A 322 -4.96 -5.40 16.08
C SER A 322 -5.69 -6.58 16.73
N ARG A 323 -6.84 -6.98 16.19
CA ARG A 323 -7.58 -8.15 16.66
C ARG A 323 -6.91 -9.49 16.35
N LEU A 324 -5.87 -9.52 15.51
CA LEU A 324 -5.10 -10.72 15.20
C LEU A 324 -3.90 -10.92 16.14
N GLU A 325 -3.57 -9.95 16.98
CA GLU A 325 -2.39 -10.01 17.86
C GLU A 325 -2.43 -11.29 18.76
N GLY A 326 -3.61 -11.67 19.23
CA GLY A 326 -3.81 -12.88 20.04
C GLY A 326 -3.70 -14.21 19.26
N LEU A 327 -3.69 -14.20 17.93
CA LEU A 327 -3.61 -15.41 17.09
C LEU A 327 -2.16 -15.82 16.75
N GLY A 328 -1.19 -15.03 17.18
CA GLY A 328 0.23 -15.29 16.99
C GLY A 328 0.82 -14.68 15.70
N ASP A 329 2.16 -14.72 15.63
CA ASP A 329 2.93 -14.10 14.56
C ASP A 329 2.69 -14.72 13.17
N GLU A 330 2.45 -16.04 13.12
CA GLU A 330 2.19 -16.76 11.86
C GLU A 330 0.88 -16.27 11.22
N ALA A 331 -0.20 -16.23 11.99
CA ALA A 331 -1.51 -15.75 11.50
C ALA A 331 -1.45 -14.27 11.07
N THR A 332 -0.82 -13.43 11.89
CA THR A 332 -0.61 -12.02 11.56
C THR A 332 0.24 -11.86 10.29
N GLY A 333 1.31 -12.64 10.15
CA GLY A 333 2.16 -12.64 8.96
C GLY A 333 1.40 -13.02 7.69
N MET A 334 0.56 -14.05 7.74
CA MET A 334 -0.30 -14.46 6.61
C MET A 334 -1.34 -13.38 6.25
N ALA A 335 -1.94 -12.74 7.25
CA ALA A 335 -2.86 -11.64 7.03
C ALA A 335 -2.15 -10.44 6.37
N LEU A 336 -0.96 -10.09 6.84
CA LEU A 336 -0.14 -9.06 6.20
C LEU A 336 0.23 -9.42 4.76
N LEU A 337 0.51 -10.70 4.49
CA LEU A 337 0.79 -11.19 3.14
C LEU A 337 -0.42 -10.98 2.21
N CYS A 338 -1.62 -11.35 2.68
CA CYS A 338 -2.87 -11.13 1.95
C CYS A 338 -3.09 -9.63 1.66
N LEU A 339 -2.93 -8.78 2.66
CA LEU A 339 -3.09 -7.33 2.50
C LEU A 339 -2.04 -6.71 1.57
N ASN A 340 -0.81 -7.22 1.60
CA ASN A 340 0.24 -6.74 0.67
C ASN A 340 -0.09 -7.10 -0.77
N SER A 341 -0.54 -8.33 -1.04
CA SER A 341 -0.97 -8.72 -2.37
C SER A 341 -2.14 -7.86 -2.88
N TRP A 342 -3.10 -7.61 -2.01
CA TRP A 342 -4.22 -6.75 -2.29
C TRP A 342 -3.77 -5.28 -2.52
N GLY A 343 -2.93 -4.73 -1.65
CA GLY A 343 -2.40 -3.38 -1.77
C GLY A 343 -1.53 -3.15 -3.02
N ARG A 344 -0.89 -4.21 -3.54
CA ARG A 344 -0.16 -4.15 -4.81
C ARG A 344 -1.11 -3.85 -5.98
N ALA A 345 -2.28 -4.48 -6.04
CA ALA A 345 -3.29 -4.18 -7.04
C ALA A 345 -3.69 -2.70 -7.03
N MET A 346 -3.67 -2.08 -5.86
CA MET A 346 -4.01 -0.67 -5.69
C MET A 346 -2.96 0.29 -6.27
N ARG A 347 -1.69 -0.09 -6.27
CA ARG A 347 -0.60 0.72 -6.83
C ARG A 347 -0.60 0.71 -8.36
N GLU A 348 -0.87 -0.44 -8.94
CA GLU A 348 -0.77 -0.67 -10.39
C GLU A 348 -1.82 0.11 -11.20
N THR A 349 -2.80 0.70 -10.52
CA THR A 349 -3.92 1.42 -11.13
C THR A 349 -3.97 2.90 -10.82
N ALA A 350 -3.02 3.42 -10.06
CA ALA A 350 -2.97 4.85 -9.78
C ALA A 350 -2.95 5.65 -11.10
N ALA A 351 -3.88 6.58 -11.23
CA ALA A 351 -3.88 7.50 -12.36
C ALA A 351 -2.58 8.32 -12.36
N PRO A 352 -2.07 8.74 -13.54
CA PRO A 352 -0.95 9.65 -13.59
C PRO A 352 -1.21 10.87 -12.70
N GLY A 353 -0.33 11.08 -11.70
CA GLY A 353 -0.47 12.16 -10.71
C GLY A 353 -1.15 11.74 -9.38
N ASP A 354 -1.67 10.54 -9.25
CA ASP A 354 -2.18 10.01 -7.96
C ASP A 354 -1.00 9.44 -7.15
N LEU A 355 -0.37 10.28 -6.36
CA LEU A 355 0.80 9.92 -5.57
C LEU A 355 0.35 9.23 -4.27
N ARG A 356 0.75 7.97 -4.07
CA ARG A 356 0.39 7.17 -2.89
C ARG A 356 1.60 6.66 -2.14
N ILE A 357 1.55 6.81 -0.82
CA ILE A 357 2.50 6.21 0.11
C ILE A 357 1.86 4.94 0.66
N VAL A 358 2.49 3.80 0.42
CA VAL A 358 2.08 2.54 1.02
C VAL A 358 2.97 2.26 2.22
N VAL A 359 2.38 2.26 3.40
CA VAL A 359 3.07 1.95 4.65
C VAL A 359 2.86 0.47 4.98
N ARG A 360 3.98 -0.23 5.19
CA ARG A 360 4.01 -1.61 5.64
C ARG A 360 4.71 -1.65 6.99
N ASP A 361 3.95 -1.81 8.04
CA ASP A 361 4.51 -1.98 9.37
C ASP A 361 4.67 -3.47 9.70
N GLU A 362 5.52 -3.79 10.68
CA GLU A 362 5.78 -5.15 11.16
C GLU A 362 6.14 -6.18 10.04
N VAL A 363 6.80 -5.72 8.96
CA VAL A 363 7.19 -6.56 7.79
C VAL A 363 8.02 -7.78 8.20
N TRP A 364 8.75 -7.69 9.31
CA TRP A 364 9.53 -8.81 9.85
C TRP A 364 8.66 -10.05 10.16
N LYS A 365 7.35 -9.88 10.41
CA LYS A 365 6.41 -11.00 10.60
C LYS A 365 6.23 -11.79 9.30
N ILE A 366 6.19 -11.11 8.16
CA ILE A 366 6.18 -11.76 6.83
C ILE A 366 7.52 -12.44 6.57
N MET A 367 8.63 -11.79 6.89
CA MET A 367 9.97 -12.37 6.70
C MET A 367 10.17 -13.68 7.48
N ARG A 368 9.51 -13.84 8.63
CA ARG A 368 9.53 -15.09 9.41
C ARG A 368 8.78 -16.25 8.76
N LEU A 369 7.87 -15.98 7.83
CA LEU A 369 7.14 -17.02 7.10
C LEU A 369 8.03 -17.75 6.07
N GLY A 370 9.13 -17.16 5.65
CA GLY A 370 10.09 -17.78 4.75
C GLY A 370 10.27 -17.04 3.42
N LEU A 371 11.18 -17.57 2.59
CA LEU A 371 11.59 -16.89 1.37
C LEU A 371 10.47 -16.70 0.33
N ASP A 372 9.54 -17.65 0.24
CA ASP A 372 8.44 -17.56 -0.73
C ASP A 372 7.44 -16.45 -0.35
N ALA A 373 7.23 -16.24 0.95
CA ALA A 373 6.46 -15.11 1.44
C ALA A 373 7.17 -13.77 1.15
N VAL A 374 8.48 -13.70 1.32
CA VAL A 374 9.29 -12.50 1.02
C VAL A 374 9.24 -12.15 -0.47
N LYS A 375 9.38 -13.14 -1.37
CA LYS A 375 9.27 -12.92 -2.82
C LYS A 375 7.93 -12.35 -3.26
N SER A 376 6.88 -12.55 -2.49
CA SER A 376 5.56 -11.98 -2.77
C SER A 376 5.43 -10.50 -2.38
N LEU A 377 6.43 -9.92 -1.73
CA LEU A 377 6.45 -8.49 -1.35
C LEU A 377 6.91 -7.59 -2.50
N ASP A 378 7.62 -8.13 -3.47
CA ASP A 378 8.08 -7.43 -4.68
C ASP A 378 6.95 -7.30 -5.72
#